data_0016001021d512d48940c7442139fd34
#
_entry.id   0016001021d512d48940c7442139fd34
#
_cell.length_a   1.000
_cell.length_b   1.000
_cell.length_c   1.000
_cell.angle_alpha   90.00
_cell.angle_beta   90.00
_cell.angle_gamma   90.00
#
_symmetry.space_group_name_H-M   'P 1'
#
loop_
_entity.id
_entity.type
_entity.pdbx_description
1 polymer ?
#
loop_
_entity_poly.entity_id
_entity_poly.type
_entity_poly.pdbx_seq_one_letter_code
_entity_poly.pdbx_strand_id
1 'polypeptide(L)'
;MQRRLPDYLKRPIIDTDKTRTVRRILKTKCLNTVCENARCPNKNECYTKNTATFLIMGNNCTRNCRYCNITCARPEPLDLAEPFHVAEAVKDLGLKYAVITSVTRDDFPDGCAQHFANCIYEIRKISPDVK
;
A
#
# COMPACT_ATOMS: atom_id res chain seq x y z
N MET A 1 5.52 26.17 24.34
CA MET A 1 4.15 25.63 24.52
C MET A 1 3.75 24.83 23.29
N GLN A 2 3.67 23.50 23.41
CA GLN A 2 3.10 22.70 22.32
C GLN A 2 1.59 23.02 22.24
N ARG A 3 1.17 23.61 21.14
CA ARG A 3 -0.26 23.84 20.88
C ARG A 3 -0.93 22.49 20.70
N ARG A 4 -1.78 22.09 21.63
CA ARG A 4 -2.64 20.90 21.47
C ARG A 4 -3.56 21.11 20.27
N LEU A 5 -3.70 20.06 19.44
CA LEU A 5 -4.66 20.09 18.35
C LEU A 5 -6.08 20.32 18.88
N PRO A 6 -6.89 21.15 18.21
CA PRO A 6 -8.31 21.30 18.50
C PRO A 6 -9.03 19.95 18.49
N ASP A 7 -10.08 19.80 19.29
CA ASP A 7 -10.75 18.50 19.47
C ASP A 7 -11.36 17.94 18.18
N TYR A 8 -11.84 18.81 17.29
CA TYR A 8 -12.36 18.37 15.98
C TYR A 8 -11.30 17.79 15.02
N LEU A 9 -10.01 18.02 15.29
CA LEU A 9 -8.89 17.41 14.56
C LEU A 9 -8.35 16.13 15.23
N LYS A 10 -8.78 15.86 16.46
CA LYS A 10 -8.37 14.64 17.16
C LYS A 10 -9.13 13.44 16.62
N ARG A 11 -8.42 12.42 16.21
CA ARG A 11 -8.99 11.14 15.80
C ARG A 11 -8.64 10.08 16.83
N PRO A 12 -9.60 9.22 17.23
CA PRO A 12 -9.28 8.09 18.11
C PRO A 12 -8.36 7.13 17.38
N ILE A 13 -7.36 6.62 18.08
CA ILE A 13 -6.53 5.52 17.59
C ILE A 13 -7.36 4.25 17.74
N ILE A 14 -7.91 3.75 16.63
CA ILE A 14 -8.70 2.53 16.62
C ILE A 14 -7.73 1.38 16.31
N ASP A 15 -7.43 0.57 17.31
CA ASP A 15 -6.69 -0.69 17.12
C ASP A 15 -7.65 -1.85 17.40
N THR A 16 -8.24 -2.36 16.33
CA THR A 16 -9.19 -3.48 16.35
C THR A 16 -8.52 -4.76 15.85
N ASP A 17 -9.18 -5.90 16.08
CA ASP A 17 -8.72 -7.18 15.53
C ASP A 17 -8.65 -7.15 14.00
N LYS A 18 -9.54 -6.36 13.35
CA LYS A 18 -9.48 -6.13 11.90
C LYS A 18 -8.19 -5.43 11.48
N THR A 19 -7.81 -4.35 12.17
CA THR A 19 -6.55 -3.63 11.89
C THR A 19 -5.34 -4.54 12.05
N ARG A 20 -5.32 -5.37 13.09
CA ARG A 20 -4.25 -6.34 13.32
C ARG A 20 -4.21 -7.41 12.23
N THR A 21 -5.36 -7.88 11.79
CA THR A 21 -5.47 -8.87 10.70
C THR A 21 -4.93 -8.29 9.39
N VAL A 22 -5.32 -7.06 9.02
CA VAL A 22 -4.79 -6.39 7.82
C VAL A 22 -3.27 -6.27 7.89
N ARG A 23 -2.72 -5.77 9.00
CA ARG A 23 -1.27 -5.65 9.19
C ARG A 23 -0.57 -7.00 9.10
N ARG A 24 -1.14 -8.06 9.66
CA ARG A 24 -0.59 -9.41 9.60
C ARG A 24 -0.53 -9.92 8.17
N ILE A 25 -1.60 -9.79 7.39
CA ILE A 25 -1.65 -10.20 5.98
C ILE A 25 -0.58 -9.47 5.18
N LEU A 26 -0.51 -8.15 5.30
CA LEU A 26 0.49 -7.33 4.59
C LEU A 26 1.92 -7.75 4.95
N LYS A 27 2.19 -7.96 6.23
CA LYS A 27 3.52 -8.37 6.72
C LYS A 27 3.91 -9.77 6.25
N THR A 28 2.97 -10.73 6.33
CA THR A 28 3.23 -12.12 5.93
C THR A 28 3.54 -12.23 4.43
N LYS A 29 2.92 -11.39 3.62
CA LYS A 29 3.12 -11.36 2.17
C LYS A 29 4.20 -10.35 1.71
N CYS A 30 4.93 -9.77 2.66
CA CYS A 30 5.98 -8.76 2.40
C CYS A 30 5.52 -7.59 1.53
N LEU A 31 4.27 -7.15 1.72
CA LEU A 31 3.66 -6.08 0.94
C LEU A 31 3.80 -4.73 1.63
N ASN A 32 4.02 -3.70 0.82
CA ASN A 32 4.05 -2.31 1.24
C ASN A 32 2.71 -1.62 0.98
N THR A 33 2.37 -0.64 1.80
CA THR A 33 1.21 0.24 1.59
C THR A 33 1.60 1.70 1.76
N VAL A 34 0.94 2.57 1.01
CA VAL A 34 1.04 4.02 1.24
C VAL A 34 0.57 4.36 2.65
N CYS A 35 -0.39 3.61 3.17
CA CYS A 35 -0.94 3.81 4.51
C CYS A 35 0.13 3.72 5.60
N GLU A 36 1.09 2.80 5.47
CA GLU A 36 2.22 2.67 6.38
C GLU A 36 3.38 3.60 6.00
N ASN A 37 3.83 3.53 4.76
CA ASN A 37 5.05 4.22 4.31
C ASN A 37 4.89 5.75 4.30
N ALA A 38 3.71 6.27 3.95
CA ALA A 38 3.40 7.68 4.02
C ALA A 38 2.90 8.15 5.40
N ARG A 39 2.87 7.26 6.42
CA ARG A 39 2.39 7.55 7.78
C ARG A 39 0.99 8.18 7.78
N CYS A 40 0.08 7.60 7.01
CA CYS A 40 -1.27 8.12 6.84
C CYS A 40 -2.03 8.17 8.18
N PRO A 41 -2.59 9.32 8.60
CA PRO A 41 -3.31 9.44 9.86
C PRO A 41 -4.65 8.68 9.86
N ASN A 42 -5.22 8.39 8.69
CA ASN A 42 -6.48 7.68 8.54
C ASN A 42 -6.32 6.15 8.42
N LYS A 43 -5.09 5.65 8.49
CA LYS A 43 -4.75 4.23 8.29
C LYS A 43 -5.63 3.29 9.11
N ASN A 44 -5.81 3.55 10.38
CA ASN A 44 -6.57 2.67 11.25
C ASN A 44 -8.05 2.61 10.87
N GLU A 45 -8.65 3.75 10.49
CA GLU A 45 -10.02 3.78 9.98
C GLU A 45 -10.18 3.00 8.68
N CYS A 46 -9.25 3.15 7.73
CA CYS A 46 -9.26 2.40 6.48
C CYS A 46 -9.11 0.90 6.72
N TYR A 47 -8.21 0.51 7.62
CA TYR A 47 -7.98 -0.90 7.94
C TYR A 47 -9.17 -1.55 8.65
N THR A 48 -9.95 -0.82 9.46
CA THR A 48 -11.21 -1.35 10.01
C THR A 48 -12.25 -1.66 8.95
N LYS A 49 -12.16 -0.98 7.81
CA LYS A 49 -13.02 -1.18 6.64
C LYS A 49 -12.40 -2.15 5.62
N ASN A 50 -11.34 -2.89 5.99
CA ASN A 50 -10.55 -3.75 5.11
C ASN A 50 -10.05 -3.04 3.85
N THR A 51 -9.73 -1.74 3.95
CA THR A 51 -9.27 -0.93 2.82
C THR A 51 -7.80 -0.62 2.99
N ALA A 52 -7.01 -0.86 1.95
CA ALA A 52 -5.59 -0.54 1.90
C ALA A 52 -5.20 -0.05 0.50
N THR A 53 -4.24 0.88 0.44
CA THR A 53 -3.63 1.31 -0.81
C THR A 53 -2.26 0.65 -0.93
N PHE A 54 -2.14 -0.30 -1.85
CA PHE A 54 -0.89 -1.02 -2.07
C PHE A 54 0.15 -0.10 -2.70
N LEU A 55 1.38 -0.20 -2.21
CA LEU A 55 2.55 0.47 -2.77
C LEU A 55 3.45 -0.61 -3.35
N ILE A 56 3.45 -0.74 -4.66
CA ILE A 56 4.23 -1.77 -5.37
C ILE A 56 5.61 -1.28 -5.79
N MET A 57 6.48 -2.21 -6.16
CA MET A 57 7.86 -2.00 -6.61
C MET A 57 8.82 -1.58 -5.49
N GLY A 58 8.50 -1.97 -4.25
CA GLY A 58 9.32 -1.67 -3.06
C GLY A 58 8.86 -0.42 -2.31
N ASN A 59 9.69 0.03 -1.39
CA ASN A 59 9.41 1.17 -0.52
C ASN A 59 10.40 2.34 -0.69
N ASN A 60 11.36 2.21 -1.59
CA ASN A 60 12.33 3.23 -1.94
C ASN A 60 12.01 3.82 -3.31
N CYS A 61 11.85 5.14 -3.37
CA CYS A 61 11.54 5.87 -4.59
C CYS A 61 12.80 6.50 -5.18
N THR A 62 12.91 6.58 -6.50
CA THR A 62 14.01 7.28 -7.18
C THR A 62 13.87 8.80 -7.11
N ARG A 63 12.68 9.32 -6.74
CA ARG A 63 12.40 10.76 -6.68
C ARG A 63 12.15 11.24 -5.27
N ASN A 64 12.51 12.50 -5.00
CA ASN A 64 12.33 13.17 -3.73
C ASN A 64 11.31 14.31 -3.85
N CYS A 65 10.03 13.99 -4.02
CA CYS A 65 8.96 14.98 -4.12
C CYS A 65 8.70 15.63 -2.76
N ARG A 66 8.62 16.97 -2.71
CA ARG A 66 8.51 17.73 -1.47
C ARG A 66 7.27 17.42 -0.63
N TYR A 67 6.19 16.98 -1.26
CA TYR A 67 4.92 16.62 -0.60
C TYR A 67 4.83 15.14 -0.20
N CYS A 68 5.78 14.30 -0.62
CA CYS A 68 5.73 12.86 -0.46
C CYS A 68 6.56 12.42 0.74
N ASN A 69 6.00 11.54 1.56
CA ASN A 69 6.69 11.00 2.74
C ASN A 69 7.32 9.60 2.47
N ILE A 70 7.32 9.15 1.22
CA ILE A 70 8.01 7.93 0.82
C ILE A 70 9.52 8.20 0.79
N THR A 71 10.29 7.23 1.27
CA THR A 71 11.74 7.34 1.34
C THR A 71 12.36 7.45 -0.06
N CYS A 72 13.17 8.49 -0.28
CA CYS A 72 14.01 8.60 -1.46
C CYS A 72 15.35 7.90 -1.19
N ALA A 73 15.58 6.78 -1.86
CA ALA A 73 16.80 5.98 -1.72
C ALA A 73 17.03 5.12 -2.96
N ARG A 74 18.16 4.41 -2.99
CA ARG A 74 18.42 3.44 -4.06
C ARG A 74 17.33 2.37 -4.04
N PRO A 75 16.66 2.13 -5.19
CA PRO A 75 15.62 1.10 -5.29
C PRO A 75 16.18 -0.30 -5.04
N GLU A 76 15.39 -1.13 -4.40
CA GLU A 76 15.67 -2.55 -4.26
C GLU A 76 15.38 -3.29 -5.58
N PRO A 77 15.93 -4.50 -5.77
CA PRO A 77 15.56 -5.34 -6.89
C PRO A 77 14.05 -5.55 -6.95
N LEU A 78 13.50 -5.61 -8.16
CA LEU A 78 12.07 -5.83 -8.36
C LEU A 78 11.69 -7.26 -7.95
N ASP A 79 10.72 -7.39 -7.06
CA ASP A 79 10.16 -8.70 -6.68
C ASP A 79 9.13 -9.15 -7.73
N LEU A 80 9.49 -10.16 -8.51
CA LEU A 80 8.62 -10.72 -9.55
C LEU A 80 7.41 -11.47 -8.98
N ALA A 81 7.44 -11.87 -7.71
CA ALA A 81 6.32 -12.52 -7.02
C ALA A 81 5.32 -11.51 -6.42
N GLU A 82 5.69 -10.23 -6.32
CA GLU A 82 4.83 -9.19 -5.73
C GLU A 82 3.43 -9.13 -6.37
N PRO A 83 3.23 -9.21 -7.70
CA PRO A 83 1.90 -9.21 -8.30
C PRO A 83 0.99 -10.33 -7.78
N PHE A 84 1.54 -11.52 -7.60
CA PHE A 84 0.81 -12.66 -7.04
C PHE A 84 0.45 -12.42 -5.57
N HIS A 85 1.40 -11.93 -4.76
CA HIS A 85 1.18 -11.63 -3.34
C HIS A 85 0.12 -10.51 -3.16
N VAL A 86 0.12 -9.50 -4.02
CA VAL A 86 -0.92 -8.45 -4.02
C VAL A 86 -2.28 -9.05 -4.31
N ALA A 87 -2.40 -9.91 -5.32
CA ALA A 87 -3.66 -10.56 -5.68
C ALA A 87 -4.19 -11.45 -4.55
N GLU A 88 -3.33 -12.21 -3.89
CA GLU A 88 -3.71 -12.99 -2.70
C GLU A 88 -4.15 -12.08 -1.54
N ALA A 89 -3.46 -10.96 -1.29
CA ALA A 89 -3.84 -10.03 -0.24
C ALA A 89 -5.21 -9.39 -0.52
N VAL A 90 -5.49 -9.03 -1.77
CA VAL A 90 -6.81 -8.52 -2.20
C VAL A 90 -7.91 -9.53 -1.89
N LYS A 91 -7.68 -10.81 -2.17
CA LYS A 91 -8.61 -11.90 -1.86
C LYS A 91 -8.77 -12.09 -0.35
N ASP A 92 -7.67 -12.21 0.39
CA ASP A 92 -7.68 -12.47 1.84
C ASP A 92 -8.33 -11.33 2.64
N LEU A 93 -8.20 -10.09 2.16
CA LEU A 93 -8.85 -8.91 2.73
C LEU A 93 -10.32 -8.78 2.31
N GLY A 94 -10.79 -9.56 1.33
CA GLY A 94 -12.15 -9.49 0.79
C GLY A 94 -12.46 -8.12 0.17
N LEU A 95 -11.48 -7.50 -0.51
CA LEU A 95 -11.65 -6.17 -1.09
C LEU A 95 -12.64 -6.22 -2.25
N LYS A 96 -13.54 -5.24 -2.30
CA LYS A 96 -14.39 -4.96 -3.46
C LYS A 96 -13.75 -3.96 -4.41
N TYR A 97 -12.81 -3.18 -3.88
CA TYR A 97 -12.07 -2.14 -4.58
C TYR A 97 -10.61 -2.17 -4.14
N ALA A 98 -9.68 -2.34 -5.06
CA ALA A 98 -8.25 -2.35 -4.79
C ALA A 98 -7.59 -1.11 -5.36
N VAL A 99 -6.88 -0.36 -4.53
CA VAL A 99 -6.10 0.79 -4.97
C VAL A 99 -4.63 0.41 -4.99
N ILE A 100 -4.00 0.57 -6.14
CA ILE A 100 -2.59 0.26 -6.36
C ILE A 100 -1.88 1.53 -6.80
N THR A 101 -0.78 1.82 -6.16
CA THR A 101 0.16 2.86 -6.57
C THR A 101 1.58 2.32 -6.46
N SER A 102 2.55 3.06 -6.93
CA SER A 102 3.96 2.63 -6.91
C SER A 102 4.90 3.73 -6.45
N VAL A 103 6.09 3.33 -6.05
CA VAL A 103 7.26 4.20 -6.08
C VAL A 103 7.65 4.49 -7.54
N THR A 104 8.37 5.58 -7.79
CA THR A 104 8.93 5.81 -9.12
C THR A 104 10.19 4.96 -9.32
N ARG A 105 10.30 4.37 -10.49
CA ARG A 105 11.40 3.50 -10.91
C ARG A 105 12.03 4.02 -12.20
N ASP A 106 12.72 5.17 -12.09
CA ASP A 106 13.44 5.75 -13.23
C ASP A 106 14.63 4.90 -13.71
N ASP A 107 14.99 3.87 -12.92
CA ASP A 107 15.98 2.85 -13.25
C ASP A 107 15.51 1.83 -14.30
N PHE A 108 14.19 1.80 -14.61
CA PHE A 108 13.63 0.95 -15.66
C PHE A 108 13.16 1.80 -16.86
N PRO A 109 13.44 1.37 -18.11
CA PRO A 109 13.09 2.14 -19.32
C PRO A 109 11.58 2.36 -19.50
N ASP A 110 10.75 1.40 -19.08
CA ASP A 110 9.30 1.45 -19.13
C ASP A 110 8.65 2.00 -17.85
N GLY A 111 9.45 2.46 -16.89
CA GLY A 111 8.97 2.86 -15.56
C GLY A 111 8.25 1.75 -14.80
N CYS A 112 8.51 0.49 -15.14
CA CYS A 112 7.84 -0.72 -14.62
C CYS A 112 6.34 -0.81 -14.97
N ALA A 113 5.92 -0.28 -16.11
CA ALA A 113 4.53 -0.38 -16.59
C ALA A 113 4.06 -1.84 -16.70
N GLN A 114 4.94 -2.75 -17.14
CA GLN A 114 4.64 -4.18 -17.20
C GLN A 114 4.34 -4.77 -15.82
N HIS A 115 5.00 -4.31 -14.78
CA HIS A 115 4.76 -4.78 -13.41
C HIS A 115 3.35 -4.39 -12.93
N PHE A 116 2.88 -3.18 -13.25
CA PHE A 116 1.49 -2.78 -13.01
C PHE A 116 0.49 -3.68 -13.74
N ALA A 117 0.74 -3.93 -15.03
CA ALA A 117 -0.11 -4.81 -15.82
C ALA A 117 -0.19 -6.21 -15.22
N ASN A 118 0.93 -6.76 -14.75
CA ASN A 118 0.98 -8.06 -14.08
C ASN A 118 0.16 -8.06 -12.79
N CYS A 119 0.24 -6.99 -11.97
CA CYS A 119 -0.57 -6.87 -10.75
C CYS A 119 -2.07 -6.90 -11.07
N ILE A 120 -2.51 -6.15 -12.06
CA ILE A 120 -3.91 -6.11 -12.50
C ILE A 120 -4.35 -7.48 -13.02
N TYR A 121 -3.51 -8.13 -13.82
CA TYR A 121 -3.78 -9.45 -14.38
C TYR A 121 -3.98 -10.50 -13.28
N GLU A 122 -3.05 -10.59 -12.32
CA GLU A 122 -3.12 -11.56 -11.21
C GLU A 122 -4.34 -11.29 -10.29
N ILE A 123 -4.66 -10.02 -10.02
CA ILE A 123 -5.85 -9.67 -9.23
C ILE A 123 -7.11 -10.14 -9.95
N ARG A 124 -7.27 -9.84 -11.24
CA ARG A 124 -8.46 -10.24 -12.02
C ARG A 124 -8.60 -11.75 -12.18
N LYS A 125 -7.48 -12.46 -12.22
CA LYS A 125 -7.46 -13.93 -12.27
C LYS A 125 -7.99 -14.56 -10.97
N ILE A 126 -7.63 -14.01 -9.81
CA ILE A 126 -8.02 -14.55 -8.49
C ILE A 126 -9.35 -13.96 -8.02
N SER A 127 -9.61 -12.70 -8.33
CA SER A 127 -10.79 -11.95 -7.86
C SER A 127 -11.36 -11.10 -9.01
N PRO A 128 -12.11 -11.71 -9.94
CA PRO A 128 -12.56 -11.03 -11.18
C PRO A 128 -13.53 -9.87 -10.93
N ASP A 129 -14.25 -9.86 -9.83
CA ASP A 129 -15.26 -8.85 -9.49
C ASP A 129 -14.65 -7.60 -8.80
N VAL A 130 -13.36 -7.62 -8.43
CA VAL A 130 -12.68 -6.50 -7.78
C VAL A 130 -12.42 -5.38 -8.79
N LYS A 131 -12.74 -4.15 -8.38
CA LYS A 131 -12.50 -2.92 -9.16
C LYS A 131 -11.21 -2.24 -8.73
#